data_771cb912879e6cd4446aeaec79ebf702
#
_entry.id   771cb912879e6cd4446aeaec79ebf702
#
_cell.length_a   1.000
_cell.length_b   1.000
_cell.length_c   1.000
_cell.angle_alpha   90.00
_cell.angle_beta   90.00
_cell.angle_gamma   90.00
#
_symmetry.space_group_name_H-M   'P 1'
#
loop_
_entity.id
_entity.type
_entity.pdbx_description
1 polymer ?
#
loop_
_entity_poly.entity_id
_entity_poly.type
_entity_poly.pdbx_seq_one_letter_code
_entity_poly.pdbx_strand_id
1 'polypeptide(L)'
;VMLVLLAGATYYSRHLQTGDIGSGVPELRADSRYNKDNDTIIANYSIGMDVLSVYVETKNLDEACLNWDVMNAVERFDQHMRGVTGVRSLSTIAGLTKLYVSSNNEANPRWKALQRSEGGLRAGARAANPENGLNTDGCKVMHMAIYLTDHQGSTLKNVVDEVDGHVHDLAAV
;
A
#
# COMPACT_ATOMS: atom_id res chain seq x y z
N VAL A 1 12.76 32.45 34.59
CA VAL A 1 11.82 31.29 34.82
C VAL A 1 11.01 31.01 33.58
N MET A 2 10.29 31.98 32.99
CA MET A 2 9.43 31.77 31.81
C MET A 2 10.16 31.20 30.59
N LEU A 3 11.37 31.69 30.28
CA LEU A 3 12.18 31.19 29.14
C LEU A 3 12.61 29.72 29.36
N VAL A 4 12.91 29.32 30.57
CA VAL A 4 13.29 27.95 30.91
C VAL A 4 12.06 27.02 30.76
N LEU A 5 10.90 27.47 31.21
CA LEU A 5 9.65 26.71 31.04
C LEU A 5 9.26 26.59 29.55
N LEU A 6 9.42 27.66 28.76
CA LEU A 6 9.16 27.64 27.33
C LEU A 6 10.11 26.67 26.61
N ALA A 7 11.42 26.72 26.91
CA ALA A 7 12.40 25.82 26.34
C ALA A 7 12.09 24.35 26.69
N GLY A 8 11.75 24.07 27.95
CA GLY A 8 11.34 22.75 28.40
C GLY A 8 10.06 22.25 27.70
N ALA A 9 9.04 23.09 27.61
CA ALA A 9 7.79 22.76 26.93
C ALA A 9 8.01 22.49 25.43
N THR A 10 8.84 23.30 24.76
CA THR A 10 9.18 23.10 23.33
C THR A 10 9.99 21.82 23.12
N TYR A 11 10.88 21.48 24.04
CA TYR A 11 11.60 20.19 23.98
C TYR A 11 10.66 19.00 24.14
N TYR A 12 9.77 19.04 25.13
CA TYR A 12 8.80 17.97 25.36
C TYR A 12 7.77 17.86 24.23
N SER A 13 7.34 18.98 23.64
CA SER A 13 6.36 18.97 22.54
C SER A 13 6.86 18.26 21.29
N ARG A 14 8.19 18.19 21.07
CA ARG A 14 8.79 17.44 19.95
C ARG A 14 8.68 15.94 20.10
N HIS A 15 8.43 15.44 21.32
CA HIS A 15 8.24 14.03 21.62
C HIS A 15 6.76 13.63 21.76
N LEU A 16 5.85 14.60 21.59
CA LEU A 16 4.43 14.30 21.58
C LEU A 16 4.09 13.49 20.33
N GLN A 17 3.62 12.29 20.55
CA GLN A 17 3.00 11.49 19.50
C GLN A 17 1.59 12.02 19.27
N THR A 18 1.32 12.48 18.04
CA THR A 18 -0.01 12.89 17.61
C THR A 18 -0.61 11.76 16.77
N GLY A 19 -1.89 11.49 16.94
CA GLY A 19 -2.62 10.40 16.27
C GLY A 19 -3.15 9.37 17.25
N ASP A 20 -3.82 8.37 16.75
CA ASP A 20 -4.35 7.29 17.57
C ASP A 20 -3.22 6.44 18.18
N ILE A 21 -3.33 6.20 19.48
CA ILE A 21 -2.32 5.47 20.26
C ILE A 21 -2.73 4.00 20.44
N GLY A 22 -4.03 3.69 20.26
CA GLY A 22 -4.60 2.37 20.46
C GLY A 22 -4.70 1.55 19.18
N SER A 23 -4.79 0.23 19.32
CA SER A 23 -5.26 -0.66 18.26
C SER A 23 -6.80 -0.66 18.22
N GLY A 24 -7.38 -0.70 17.03
CA GLY A 24 -8.83 -0.73 16.84
C GLY A 24 -9.45 0.66 16.69
N VAL A 25 -10.77 0.74 16.77
CA VAL A 25 -11.53 2.00 16.67
C VAL A 25 -11.53 2.69 18.03
N PRO A 26 -10.88 3.84 18.18
CA PRO A 26 -10.66 4.49 19.48
C PRO A 26 -11.97 4.99 20.13
N GLU A 27 -13.02 5.22 19.33
CA GLU A 27 -14.35 5.62 19.84
C GLU A 27 -15.09 4.45 20.50
N LEU A 28 -14.68 3.21 20.25
CA LEU A 28 -15.28 2.03 20.83
C LEU A 28 -14.42 1.52 22.01
N ARG A 29 -15.11 0.96 23.01
CA ARG A 29 -14.41 0.33 24.14
C ARG A 29 -13.54 -0.81 23.63
N ALA A 30 -12.35 -0.96 24.21
CA ALA A 30 -11.40 -1.99 23.82
C ALA A 30 -11.98 -3.43 23.90
N ASP A 31 -12.93 -3.66 24.81
CA ASP A 31 -13.62 -4.94 25.00
C ASP A 31 -14.87 -5.10 24.13
N SER A 32 -15.17 -4.13 23.23
CA SER A 32 -16.29 -4.23 22.31
C SER A 32 -16.17 -5.43 21.38
N ARG A 33 -17.33 -5.96 20.96
CA ARG A 33 -17.35 -7.07 20.00
C ARG A 33 -16.60 -6.72 18.72
N TYR A 34 -16.80 -5.49 18.21
CA TYR A 34 -16.13 -5.01 17.01
C TYR A 34 -14.60 -5.09 17.13
N ASN A 35 -14.02 -4.55 18.21
CA ASN A 35 -12.57 -4.56 18.39
C ASN A 35 -12.03 -5.98 18.56
N LYS A 36 -12.75 -6.88 19.26
CA LYS A 36 -12.38 -8.30 19.38
C LYS A 36 -12.44 -9.06 18.06
N ASP A 37 -13.46 -8.81 17.26
CA ASP A 37 -13.62 -9.42 15.93
C ASP A 37 -12.52 -8.89 14.99
N ASN A 38 -12.22 -7.60 15.04
CA ASN A 38 -11.12 -6.95 14.30
C ASN A 38 -9.77 -7.56 14.66
N ASP A 39 -9.44 -7.67 15.95
CA ASP A 39 -8.20 -8.28 16.42
C ASP A 39 -8.08 -9.74 15.95
N THR A 40 -9.19 -10.47 15.94
CA THR A 40 -9.23 -11.86 15.46
C THR A 40 -8.96 -11.93 13.95
N ILE A 41 -9.54 -11.03 13.16
CA ILE A 41 -9.29 -10.95 11.71
C ILE A 41 -7.84 -10.61 11.45
N ILE A 42 -7.31 -9.56 12.11
CA ILE A 42 -5.92 -9.13 11.95
C ILE A 42 -4.96 -10.25 12.35
N ALA A 43 -5.23 -11.00 13.40
CA ALA A 43 -4.35 -12.08 13.85
C ALA A 43 -4.29 -13.28 12.89
N ASN A 44 -5.38 -13.58 12.17
CA ASN A 44 -5.51 -14.80 11.39
C ASN A 44 -5.43 -14.60 9.87
N TYR A 45 -5.61 -13.38 9.38
CA TYR A 45 -5.61 -13.08 7.94
C TYR A 45 -4.55 -12.02 7.59
N SER A 46 -4.03 -12.08 6.37
CA SER A 46 -3.07 -11.08 5.86
C SER A 46 -3.73 -9.77 5.40
N ILE A 47 -5.00 -9.57 5.74
CA ILE A 47 -5.76 -8.36 5.43
C ILE A 47 -5.68 -7.43 6.65
N GLY A 48 -5.19 -6.21 6.45
CA GLY A 48 -5.32 -5.13 7.43
C GLY A 48 -6.68 -4.44 7.28
N MET A 49 -7.18 -3.85 8.36
CA MET A 49 -8.39 -3.02 8.31
C MET A 49 -8.07 -1.59 7.91
N ASP A 50 -6.85 -1.15 8.16
CA ASP A 50 -6.36 0.19 7.85
C ASP A 50 -5.64 0.19 6.52
N VAL A 51 -6.06 1.08 5.62
CA VAL A 51 -5.56 1.13 4.25
C VAL A 51 -5.01 2.52 3.95
N LEU A 52 -3.73 2.58 3.61
CA LEU A 52 -3.11 3.73 2.99
C LEU A 52 -3.21 3.59 1.47
N SER A 53 -3.89 4.53 0.83
CA SER A 53 -4.04 4.57 -0.63
C SER A 53 -2.95 5.41 -1.27
N VAL A 54 -2.19 4.80 -2.17
CA VAL A 54 -1.20 5.49 -3.01
C VAL A 54 -1.69 5.45 -4.45
N TYR A 55 -1.70 6.61 -5.11
CA TYR A 55 -2.11 6.74 -6.51
C TYR A 55 -0.92 7.09 -7.38
N VAL A 56 -0.71 6.32 -8.42
CA VAL A 56 0.30 6.57 -9.45
C VAL A 56 -0.41 7.08 -10.70
N GLU A 57 -0.12 8.31 -11.08
CA GLU A 57 -0.62 8.91 -12.31
C GLU A 57 0.48 8.88 -13.38
N THR A 58 0.14 8.40 -14.57
CA THR A 58 1.03 8.38 -15.72
C THR A 58 0.66 9.51 -16.67
N LYS A 59 1.64 10.34 -17.01
CA LYS A 59 1.45 11.45 -17.96
C LYS A 59 1.82 10.99 -19.39
N ASN A 60 0.95 11.35 -20.35
CA ASN A 60 1.19 11.11 -21.78
C ASN A 60 1.37 9.63 -22.18
N LEU A 61 0.86 8.71 -21.39
CA LEU A 61 0.85 7.29 -21.69
C LEU A 61 -0.60 6.79 -21.72
N ASP A 62 -1.02 6.30 -22.87
CA ASP A 62 -2.26 5.53 -22.99
C ASP A 62 -1.94 4.05 -22.68
N GLU A 63 -2.84 3.37 -21.98
CA GLU A 63 -2.67 1.97 -21.56
C GLU A 63 -1.37 1.72 -20.76
N ALA A 64 -1.10 2.55 -19.75
CA ALA A 64 0.13 2.48 -18.95
C ALA A 64 0.40 1.10 -18.32
N CYS A 65 -0.63 0.31 -18.01
CA CYS A 65 -0.48 -1.06 -17.51
C CYS A 65 0.03 -2.07 -18.56
N LEU A 66 0.17 -1.67 -19.82
CA LEU A 66 0.83 -2.46 -20.86
C LEU A 66 2.29 -2.04 -21.08
N ASN A 67 2.72 -0.95 -20.46
CA ASN A 67 4.09 -0.52 -20.51
C ASN A 67 4.92 -1.26 -19.48
N TRP A 68 6.00 -1.91 -19.91
CA TRP A 68 6.86 -2.70 -19.05
C TRP A 68 7.53 -1.84 -17.97
N ASP A 69 8.03 -0.65 -18.32
CA ASP A 69 8.80 0.17 -17.38
C ASP A 69 7.91 0.67 -16.24
N VAL A 70 6.68 1.08 -16.57
CA VAL A 70 5.68 1.46 -15.57
C VAL A 70 5.33 0.29 -14.66
N MET A 71 4.98 -0.86 -15.23
CA MET A 71 4.60 -2.04 -14.45
C MET A 71 5.75 -2.58 -13.60
N ASN A 72 6.98 -2.50 -14.11
CA ASN A 72 8.17 -2.89 -13.36
C ASN A 72 8.48 -1.90 -12.22
N ALA A 73 8.21 -0.60 -12.42
CA ALA A 73 8.33 0.39 -11.33
C ALA A 73 7.32 0.11 -10.21
N VAL A 74 6.06 -0.14 -10.56
CA VAL A 74 5.01 -0.53 -9.60
C VAL A 74 5.39 -1.84 -8.88
N GLU A 75 5.94 -2.81 -9.59
CA GLU A 75 6.41 -4.08 -8.99
C GLU A 75 7.56 -3.87 -8.00
N ARG A 76 8.56 -3.04 -8.34
CA ARG A 76 9.66 -2.72 -7.42
C ARG A 76 9.18 -2.03 -6.17
N PHE A 77 8.24 -1.09 -6.32
CA PHE A 77 7.59 -0.45 -5.19
C PHE A 77 6.83 -1.46 -4.32
N ASP A 78 6.03 -2.34 -4.93
CA ASP A 78 5.30 -3.40 -4.21
C ASP A 78 6.26 -4.30 -3.41
N GLN A 79 7.36 -4.71 -4.01
CA GLN A 79 8.37 -5.54 -3.35
C GLN A 79 9.05 -4.82 -2.18
N HIS A 80 9.41 -3.55 -2.36
CA HIS A 80 10.02 -2.74 -1.30
C HIS A 80 9.07 -2.58 -0.12
N MET A 81 7.84 -2.13 -0.39
CA MET A 81 6.86 -1.85 0.65
C MET A 81 6.45 -3.09 1.46
N ARG A 82 6.53 -4.29 0.89
CA ARG A 82 6.31 -5.55 1.63
C ARG A 82 7.34 -5.80 2.74
N GLY A 83 8.51 -5.18 2.65
CA GLY A 83 9.57 -5.27 3.67
C GLY A 83 9.49 -4.19 4.74
N VAL A 84 8.62 -3.20 4.58
CA VAL A 84 8.52 -2.05 5.49
C VAL A 84 7.75 -2.43 6.76
N THR A 85 8.33 -2.04 7.91
CA THR A 85 7.67 -2.24 9.21
C THR A 85 6.37 -1.42 9.27
N GLY A 86 5.28 -2.06 9.66
CA GLY A 86 3.95 -1.47 9.68
C GLY A 86 3.10 -1.80 8.45
N VAL A 87 3.70 -2.38 7.41
CA VAL A 87 2.97 -2.90 6.25
C VAL A 87 2.65 -4.37 6.47
N ARG A 88 1.40 -4.75 6.27
CA ARG A 88 0.93 -6.12 6.38
C ARG A 88 0.81 -6.81 5.03
N SER A 89 0.21 -6.13 4.08
CA SER A 89 0.06 -6.62 2.71
C SER A 89 -0.16 -5.46 1.74
N LEU A 90 -0.03 -5.74 0.44
CA LEU A 90 -0.33 -4.78 -0.61
C LEU A 90 -1.24 -5.41 -1.66
N SER A 91 -2.11 -4.55 -2.21
CA SER A 91 -2.88 -4.85 -3.42
C SER A 91 -2.47 -3.86 -4.49
N THR A 92 -1.84 -4.35 -5.55
CA THR A 92 -1.36 -3.55 -6.68
C THR A 92 -1.75 -4.21 -7.99
N ILE A 93 -1.82 -3.42 -9.06
CA ILE A 93 -2.09 -3.97 -10.39
C ILE A 93 -1.00 -4.97 -10.83
N ALA A 94 0.25 -4.73 -10.47
CA ALA A 94 1.35 -5.65 -10.76
C ALA A 94 1.17 -6.97 -10.00
N GLY A 95 0.80 -6.92 -8.73
CA GLY A 95 0.51 -8.10 -7.91
C GLY A 95 -0.65 -8.91 -8.45
N LEU A 96 -1.74 -8.24 -8.85
CA LEU A 96 -2.91 -8.88 -9.44
C LEU A 96 -2.58 -9.51 -10.80
N THR A 97 -1.81 -8.83 -11.65
CA THR A 97 -1.32 -9.34 -12.93
C THR A 97 -0.54 -10.64 -12.75
N LYS A 98 0.40 -10.69 -11.80
CA LYS A 98 1.17 -11.91 -11.50
C LYS A 98 0.27 -13.05 -11.00
N LEU A 99 -0.70 -12.72 -10.14
CA LEU A 99 -1.64 -13.70 -9.62
C LEU A 99 -2.49 -14.28 -10.75
N TYR A 100 -3.02 -13.43 -11.64
CA TYR A 100 -3.83 -13.85 -12.77
C TYR A 100 -3.04 -14.77 -13.71
N VAL A 101 -1.81 -14.39 -14.08
CA VAL A 101 -0.95 -15.23 -14.93
C VAL A 101 -0.67 -16.59 -14.28
N SER A 102 -0.34 -16.60 -12.99
CA SER A 102 -0.10 -17.84 -12.25
C SER A 102 -1.36 -18.72 -12.19
N SER A 103 -2.52 -18.14 -11.91
CA SER A 103 -3.79 -18.88 -11.82
C SER A 103 -4.18 -19.56 -13.14
N ASN A 104 -3.90 -18.91 -14.26
CA ASN A 104 -4.15 -19.48 -15.59
C ASN A 104 -3.08 -20.50 -16.03
N ASN A 105 -2.06 -20.71 -15.21
CA ASN A 105 -0.99 -21.70 -15.42
C ASN A 105 -0.91 -22.67 -14.22
N GLU A 106 -2.04 -23.27 -13.87
CA GLU A 106 -2.16 -24.30 -12.81
C GLU A 106 -1.71 -23.82 -11.43
N ALA A 107 -1.79 -22.51 -11.16
CA ALA A 107 -1.26 -21.85 -9.96
C ALA A 107 0.23 -22.12 -9.71
N ASN A 108 1.00 -22.47 -10.74
CA ASN A 108 2.42 -22.77 -10.63
C ASN A 108 3.19 -21.50 -10.28
N PRO A 109 3.96 -21.49 -9.15
CA PRO A 109 4.71 -20.32 -8.68
C PRO A 109 5.71 -19.74 -9.69
N ARG A 110 6.21 -20.56 -10.62
CA ARG A 110 7.13 -20.11 -11.68
C ARG A 110 6.52 -19.08 -12.61
N TRP A 111 5.20 -19.09 -12.74
CA TRP A 111 4.45 -18.13 -13.55
C TRP A 111 4.02 -16.87 -12.76
N LYS A 112 4.31 -16.81 -11.46
CA LYS A 112 4.02 -15.63 -10.64
C LYS A 112 5.07 -14.52 -10.85
N ALA A 113 5.17 -14.07 -12.09
CA ALA A 113 6.10 -13.03 -12.52
C ALA A 113 5.44 -12.12 -13.55
N LEU A 114 5.86 -10.86 -13.60
CA LEU A 114 5.46 -9.96 -14.68
C LEU A 114 6.07 -10.42 -16.01
N GLN A 115 5.20 -10.50 -17.01
CA GLN A 115 5.62 -10.80 -18.37
C GLN A 115 6.15 -9.53 -19.04
N ARG A 116 7.30 -9.62 -19.71
CA ARG A 116 7.88 -8.46 -20.41
C ARG A 116 7.16 -8.11 -21.72
N SER A 117 6.40 -9.05 -22.26
CA SER A 117 5.65 -8.84 -23.49
C SER A 117 4.35 -8.09 -23.21
N GLU A 118 3.97 -7.18 -24.11
CA GLU A 118 2.69 -6.47 -24.06
C GLU A 118 1.50 -7.45 -23.96
N GLY A 119 1.53 -8.56 -24.71
CA GLY A 119 0.48 -9.58 -24.63
C GLY A 119 0.35 -10.23 -23.25
N GLY A 120 1.48 -10.47 -22.57
CA GLY A 120 1.50 -10.99 -21.21
C GLY A 120 0.97 -9.98 -20.18
N LEU A 121 1.37 -8.70 -20.31
CA LEU A 121 0.84 -7.63 -19.48
C LEU A 121 -0.66 -7.41 -19.72
N ARG A 122 -1.11 -7.43 -20.98
CA ARG A 122 -2.52 -7.33 -21.34
C ARG A 122 -3.37 -8.45 -20.76
N ALA A 123 -2.86 -9.68 -20.75
CA ALA A 123 -3.55 -10.81 -20.14
C ALA A 123 -3.80 -10.60 -18.65
N GLY A 124 -2.79 -10.07 -17.94
CA GLY A 124 -2.91 -9.75 -16.52
C GLY A 124 -3.75 -8.50 -16.24
N ALA A 125 -3.60 -7.46 -17.05
CA ALA A 125 -4.35 -6.21 -16.90
C ALA A 125 -5.87 -6.41 -17.08
N ARG A 126 -6.31 -7.43 -17.82
CA ARG A 126 -7.73 -7.80 -17.90
C ARG A 126 -8.35 -8.20 -16.55
N ALA A 127 -7.54 -8.67 -15.61
CA ALA A 127 -8.00 -8.98 -14.26
C ALA A 127 -8.21 -7.71 -13.41
N ALA A 128 -7.56 -6.61 -13.79
CA ALA A 128 -7.68 -5.31 -13.15
C ALA A 128 -8.75 -4.50 -13.89
N ASN A 129 -10.02 -4.86 -13.70
CA ASN A 129 -11.13 -4.06 -14.20
C ASN A 129 -11.19 -2.74 -13.42
N PRO A 130 -11.42 -1.57 -14.06
CA PRO A 130 -11.67 -0.29 -13.39
C PRO A 130 -12.73 -0.37 -12.28
N GLU A 131 -13.73 -1.22 -12.42
CA GLU A 131 -14.75 -1.47 -11.40
C GLU A 131 -14.18 -2.01 -10.07
N ASN A 132 -12.99 -2.62 -10.10
CA ASN A 132 -12.30 -3.09 -8.90
C ASN A 132 -11.56 -1.98 -8.16
N GLY A 133 -11.56 -0.74 -8.69
CA GLY A 133 -10.93 0.43 -8.08
C GLY A 133 -9.40 0.41 -8.08
N LEU A 134 -8.77 -0.51 -8.82
CA LEU A 134 -7.30 -0.58 -8.90
C LEU A 134 -6.70 0.28 -10.02
N ASN A 135 -7.49 0.67 -10.99
CA ASN A 135 -7.04 1.52 -12.08
C ASN A 135 -8.23 2.27 -12.72
N THR A 136 -7.92 3.33 -13.43
CA THR A 136 -8.87 3.99 -14.33
C THR A 136 -8.78 3.40 -15.74
N ASP A 137 -9.71 3.79 -16.61
CA ASP A 137 -9.65 3.43 -18.03
C ASP A 137 -8.31 3.84 -18.64
N GLY A 138 -7.71 2.94 -19.42
CA GLY A 138 -6.37 3.13 -19.96
C GLY A 138 -5.25 3.11 -18.94
N CYS A 139 -5.53 2.74 -17.70
CA CYS A 139 -4.56 2.70 -16.59
C CYS A 139 -3.81 4.02 -16.39
N LYS A 140 -4.43 5.15 -16.65
CA LYS A 140 -3.82 6.48 -16.45
C LYS A 140 -3.55 6.77 -14.98
N VAL A 141 -4.42 6.27 -14.10
CA VAL A 141 -4.21 6.29 -12.67
C VAL A 141 -4.30 4.85 -12.16
N MET A 142 -3.30 4.45 -11.41
CA MET A 142 -3.25 3.14 -10.75
C MET A 142 -3.27 3.32 -9.24
N HIS A 143 -4.15 2.59 -8.57
CA HIS A 143 -4.29 2.59 -7.13
C HIS A 143 -3.46 1.44 -6.54
N MET A 144 -2.68 1.77 -5.53
CA MET A 144 -1.96 0.80 -4.71
C MET A 144 -2.50 0.90 -3.29
N ALA A 145 -3.16 -0.15 -2.82
CA ALA A 145 -3.67 -0.24 -1.46
C ALA A 145 -2.62 -0.90 -0.56
N ILE A 146 -2.13 -0.16 0.42
CA ILE A 146 -1.17 -0.63 1.43
C ILE A 146 -1.96 -0.90 2.70
N TYR A 147 -2.10 -2.16 3.07
CA TYR A 147 -2.77 -2.58 4.30
C TYR A 147 -1.78 -2.50 5.46
N LEU A 148 -2.14 -1.75 6.48
CA LEU A 148 -1.30 -1.49 7.65
C LEU A 148 -1.53 -2.55 8.74
N THR A 149 -0.57 -2.69 9.64
CA THR A 149 -0.66 -3.57 10.81
C THR A 149 -1.58 -3.01 11.88
N ASP A 150 -1.67 -1.69 11.97
CA ASP A 150 -2.46 -0.95 12.95
C ASP A 150 -2.72 0.48 12.47
N HIS A 151 -3.54 1.22 13.21
CA HIS A 151 -3.92 2.62 12.92
C HIS A 151 -3.08 3.63 13.69
N GLN A 152 -1.95 3.25 14.24
CA GLN A 152 -1.13 4.16 15.03
C GLN A 152 -0.49 5.25 14.17
N GLY A 153 -0.44 6.46 14.67
CA GLY A 153 0.19 7.59 13.98
C GLY A 153 1.67 7.37 13.67
N SER A 154 2.38 6.60 14.52
CA SER A 154 3.78 6.22 14.28
C SER A 154 3.93 5.23 13.12
N THR A 155 3.03 4.24 13.02
CA THR A 155 2.99 3.29 11.90
C THR A 155 2.70 4.00 10.60
N LEU A 156 1.66 4.83 10.59
CA LEU A 156 1.28 5.60 9.42
C LEU A 156 2.42 6.51 8.95
N LYS A 157 3.04 7.25 9.90
CA LYS A 157 4.17 8.12 9.59
C LYS A 157 5.34 7.36 8.97
N ASN A 158 5.72 6.22 9.57
CA ASN A 158 6.82 5.39 9.05
C ASN A 158 6.55 4.92 7.63
N VAL A 159 5.33 4.45 7.34
CA VAL A 159 4.97 3.96 6.02
C VAL A 159 4.90 5.12 5.00
N VAL A 160 4.40 6.30 5.39
CA VAL A 160 4.37 7.48 4.51
C VAL A 160 5.78 7.96 4.21
N ASP A 161 6.67 8.03 5.21
CA ASP A 161 8.08 8.44 5.01
C ASP A 161 8.79 7.50 4.01
N GLU A 162 8.50 6.19 4.05
CA GLU A 162 9.03 5.20 3.10
C GLU A 162 8.43 5.35 1.69
N VAL A 163 7.13 5.63 1.60
CA VAL A 163 6.48 5.93 0.32
C VAL A 163 7.12 7.17 -0.31
N ASP A 164 7.27 8.25 0.45
CA ASP A 164 7.87 9.51 -0.03
C ASP A 164 9.33 9.31 -0.49
N GLY A 165 10.09 8.48 0.22
CA GLY A 165 11.44 8.12 -0.17
C GLY A 165 11.53 7.43 -1.54
N HIS A 166 10.49 6.70 -1.94
CA HIS A 166 10.44 5.95 -3.21
C HIS A 166 9.68 6.65 -4.34
N VAL A 167 9.01 7.80 -4.06
CA VAL A 167 8.31 8.58 -5.10
C VAL A 167 9.26 9.01 -6.22
N HIS A 168 10.51 9.32 -5.91
CA HIS A 168 11.50 9.69 -6.91
C HIS A 168 11.82 8.54 -7.88
N ASP A 169 11.81 7.30 -7.42
CA ASP A 169 12.06 6.12 -8.25
C ASP A 169 10.88 5.85 -9.21
N LEU A 170 9.66 6.12 -8.76
CA LEU A 170 8.45 6.01 -9.57
C LEU A 170 8.33 7.17 -10.59
N ALA A 171 8.79 8.35 -10.23
CA ALA A 171 8.72 9.53 -11.10
C ALA A 171 9.78 9.54 -12.23
N ALA A 172 10.76 8.64 -12.17
CA ALA A 172 11.83 8.53 -13.17
C ALA A 172 11.45 7.64 -14.38
N VAL A 173 10.24 7.07 -14.40
CA VAL A 173 9.68 6.23 -15.46
C VAL A 173 8.69 7.03 -16.28
#